data_a639250a9460326f86c730935fa0d578
#
_entry.id   a639250a9460326f86c730935fa0d578
#
_cell.length_a   1.000
_cell.length_b   1.000
_cell.length_c   1.000
_cell.angle_alpha   90.00
_cell.angle_beta   90.00
_cell.angle_gamma   90.00
#
_symmetry.space_group_name_H-M   'P 1'
#
loop_
_entity.id
_entity.type
_entity.pdbx_description
1 polymer ?
#
loop_
_entity_poly.entity_id
_entity_poly.type
_entity_poly.pdbx_seq_one_letter_code
_entity_poly.pdbx_strand_id
1 'polypeptide(L)'
;MINLADLCLVGLVLAYSLNLAPMMFESFTSDRIWASNPPDSFHMFLGQYGQKTAHYWRVVSPLAAMTFILSFIFNWHLVDRMFWLFAALALYVAVQLATIAYFVPEQEGLIASAPWLSRDVLQARAQRWILLNHFRNVAGLLAYGFLMCALLARSQAL
;
A
#
# COMPACT_ATOMS: atom_id res chain seq x y z
N MET A 1 23.85 14.70 17.01
CA MET A 1 22.63 15.55 16.89
C MET A 1 21.80 15.01 15.75
N ILE A 2 20.49 14.84 15.93
CA ILE A 2 19.56 14.47 14.84
C ILE A 2 19.45 15.67 13.91
N ASN A 3 19.73 15.49 12.64
CA ASN A 3 19.60 16.55 11.65
C ASN A 3 18.22 16.50 10.95
N LEU A 4 17.90 17.51 10.17
CA LEU A 4 16.60 17.61 9.48
C LEU A 4 16.39 16.48 8.46
N ALA A 5 17.45 16.02 7.80
CA ALA A 5 17.39 14.90 6.87
C ALA A 5 16.98 13.60 7.58
N ASP A 6 17.54 13.34 8.77
CA ASP A 6 17.17 12.19 9.59
C ASP A 6 15.70 12.28 10.06
N LEU A 7 15.25 13.47 10.47
CA LEU A 7 13.84 13.67 10.87
C LEU A 7 12.87 13.43 9.72
N CYS A 8 13.17 13.91 8.53
CA CYS A 8 12.34 13.67 7.34
C CYS A 8 12.28 12.18 7.02
N LEU A 9 13.40 11.46 7.12
CA LEU A 9 13.45 10.05 6.85
C LEU A 9 12.68 9.23 7.89
N VAL A 10 12.80 9.57 9.18
CA VAL A 10 11.97 8.96 10.25
C VAL A 10 10.48 9.26 10.00
N GLY A 11 10.13 10.49 9.66
CA GLY A 11 8.77 10.86 9.29
C GLY A 11 8.22 10.05 8.11
N LEU A 12 9.05 9.79 7.08
CA LEU A 12 8.71 8.93 5.96
C LEU A 12 8.47 7.49 6.40
N VAL A 13 9.35 6.92 7.21
CA VAL A 13 9.19 5.55 7.72
C VAL A 13 7.89 5.42 8.51
N LEU A 14 7.56 6.40 9.37
CA LEU A 14 6.31 6.41 10.13
C LEU A 14 5.08 6.54 9.21
N ALA A 15 5.09 7.48 8.27
CA ALA A 15 4.00 7.67 7.32
C ALA A 15 3.81 6.44 6.42
N TYR A 16 4.89 5.81 5.98
CA TYR A 16 4.83 4.57 5.20
C TYR A 16 4.30 3.40 6.05
N SER A 17 4.64 3.32 7.33
CA SER A 17 4.09 2.30 8.24
C SER A 17 2.56 2.39 8.36
N LEU A 18 2.01 3.61 8.34
CA LEU A 18 0.56 3.83 8.31
C LEU A 18 -0.09 3.32 7.00
N ASN A 19 0.64 3.26 5.89
CA ASN A 19 0.16 2.61 4.67
C ASN A 19 0.30 1.09 4.75
N LEU A 20 1.45 0.60 5.17
CA LEU A 20 1.78 -0.82 5.13
C LEU A 20 0.99 -1.65 6.14
N ALA A 21 0.87 -1.18 7.39
CA ALA A 21 0.25 -1.96 8.44
C ALA A 21 -1.24 -2.28 8.18
N PRO A 22 -2.10 -1.31 7.77
CA PRO A 22 -3.47 -1.62 7.39
C PRO A 22 -3.58 -2.50 6.15
N MET A 23 -2.73 -2.30 5.14
CA MET A 23 -2.70 -3.13 3.94
C MET A 23 -2.42 -4.60 4.30
N MET A 24 -1.47 -4.84 5.21
CA MET A 24 -1.19 -6.18 5.73
C MET A 24 -2.35 -6.71 6.57
N PHE A 25 -2.90 -5.89 7.46
CA PHE A 25 -4.05 -6.27 8.30
C PHE A 25 -5.26 -6.68 7.45
N GLU A 26 -5.63 -5.88 6.45
CA GLU A 26 -6.72 -6.20 5.52
C GLU A 26 -6.48 -7.55 4.83
N SER A 27 -5.25 -7.82 4.40
CA SER A 27 -4.89 -9.07 3.72
C SER A 27 -5.04 -10.32 4.58
N PHE A 28 -4.82 -10.21 5.88
CA PHE A 28 -5.00 -11.33 6.81
C PHE A 28 -6.42 -11.46 7.36
N THR A 29 -7.23 -10.44 7.24
CA THR A 29 -8.59 -10.37 7.80
C THR A 29 -9.64 -10.18 6.71
N SER A 30 -9.93 -8.94 6.37
CA SER A 30 -11.03 -8.55 5.48
C SER A 30 -10.98 -9.22 4.11
N ASP A 31 -9.77 -9.29 3.51
CA ASP A 31 -9.61 -9.84 2.16
C ASP A 31 -9.97 -11.33 2.09
N ARG A 32 -9.62 -12.08 3.11
CA ARG A 32 -9.99 -13.49 3.21
C ARG A 32 -11.49 -13.69 3.38
N ILE A 33 -12.14 -12.80 4.12
CA ILE A 33 -13.58 -12.88 4.38
C ILE A 33 -14.37 -12.60 3.11
N TRP A 34 -14.12 -11.45 2.45
CA TRP A 34 -14.91 -11.07 1.28
C TRP A 34 -14.68 -11.99 0.08
N ALA A 35 -13.51 -12.59 -0.05
CA ALA A 35 -13.19 -13.52 -1.13
C ALA A 35 -13.56 -14.99 -0.81
N SER A 36 -14.08 -15.28 0.38
CA SER A 36 -14.35 -16.65 0.81
C SER A 36 -15.56 -17.28 0.13
N ASN A 37 -16.64 -16.53 -0.06
CA ASN A 37 -17.93 -17.04 -0.57
C ASN A 37 -18.71 -15.96 -1.34
N PRO A 38 -18.21 -15.43 -2.49
CA PRO A 38 -18.98 -14.48 -3.30
C PRO A 38 -20.23 -15.13 -3.89
N PRO A 39 -21.34 -14.37 -4.04
CA PRO A 39 -21.52 -12.97 -3.68
C PRO A 39 -21.89 -12.73 -2.21
N ASP A 40 -22.20 -13.78 -1.44
CA ASP A 40 -22.74 -13.66 -0.08
C ASP A 40 -21.77 -12.88 0.84
N SER A 41 -20.47 -13.12 0.70
CA SER A 41 -19.42 -12.43 1.48
C SER A 41 -19.26 -10.95 1.18
N PHE A 42 -19.85 -10.44 0.09
CA PHE A 42 -19.78 -9.01 -0.26
C PHE A 42 -20.64 -8.12 0.64
N HIS A 43 -21.50 -8.69 1.47
CA HIS A 43 -22.30 -7.94 2.45
C HIS A 43 -21.46 -7.04 3.36
N MET A 44 -20.18 -7.39 3.60
CA MET A 44 -19.29 -6.56 4.41
C MET A 44 -18.99 -5.18 3.82
N PHE A 45 -19.24 -4.96 2.53
CA PHE A 45 -19.05 -3.68 1.84
C PHE A 45 -20.37 -2.92 1.61
N LEU A 46 -21.52 -3.60 1.81
CA LEU A 46 -22.82 -3.08 1.44
C LEU A 46 -23.54 -2.43 2.64
N GLY A 47 -24.47 -1.52 2.30
CA GLY A 47 -25.32 -0.86 3.29
C GLY A 47 -24.63 0.26 4.08
N GLN A 48 -25.35 0.80 5.06
CA GLN A 48 -24.87 1.96 5.84
C GLN A 48 -23.72 1.61 6.81
N TYR A 49 -23.62 0.37 7.20
CA TYR A 49 -22.57 -0.16 8.10
C TYR A 49 -21.45 -0.88 7.34
N GLY A 50 -21.49 -0.87 6.00
CA GLY A 50 -20.46 -1.45 5.17
C GLY A 50 -19.08 -0.80 5.43
N GLN A 51 -18.04 -1.60 5.36
CA GLN A 51 -16.67 -1.14 5.55
C GLN A 51 -16.30 -0.09 4.50
N LYS A 52 -15.91 1.11 4.94
CA LYS A 52 -15.56 2.26 4.10
C LYS A 52 -14.12 2.71 4.34
N THR A 53 -13.18 1.98 3.78
CA THR A 53 -11.75 2.27 3.96
C THR A 53 -11.25 3.46 3.15
N ALA A 54 -12.00 3.90 2.13
CA ALA A 54 -11.60 4.97 1.22
C ALA A 54 -11.21 6.29 1.91
N HIS A 55 -11.87 6.65 3.02
CA HIS A 55 -11.52 7.87 3.78
C HIS A 55 -10.11 7.79 4.37
N TYR A 56 -9.74 6.63 4.91
CA TYR A 56 -8.42 6.39 5.44
C TYR A 56 -7.35 6.56 4.35
N TRP A 57 -7.52 5.89 3.23
CA TRP A 57 -6.55 5.88 2.13
C TRP A 57 -6.39 7.25 1.47
N ARG A 58 -7.45 8.08 1.42
CA ARG A 58 -7.39 9.47 0.92
C ARG A 58 -6.47 10.38 1.75
N VAL A 59 -6.25 10.06 3.01
CA VAL A 59 -5.37 10.84 3.89
C VAL A 59 -3.97 10.24 3.93
N VAL A 60 -3.87 8.94 4.12
CA VAL A 60 -2.60 8.28 4.44
C VAL A 60 -1.71 8.14 3.21
N SER A 61 -2.26 7.86 2.02
CA SER A 61 -1.46 7.75 0.81
C SER A 61 -0.82 9.08 0.38
N PRO A 62 -1.52 10.23 0.35
CA PRO A 62 -0.88 11.52 0.12
C PRO A 62 0.16 11.90 1.18
N LEU A 63 -0.09 11.57 2.45
CA LEU A 63 0.88 11.81 3.52
C LEU A 63 2.20 11.10 3.26
N ALA A 64 2.16 9.83 2.87
CA ALA A 64 3.37 9.09 2.51
C ALA A 64 4.06 9.71 1.27
N ALA A 65 3.31 10.10 0.25
CA ALA A 65 3.86 10.76 -0.93
C ALA A 65 4.57 12.09 -0.58
N MET A 66 3.96 12.91 0.26
CA MET A 66 4.57 14.17 0.73
C MET A 66 5.85 13.93 1.53
N THR A 67 5.85 12.94 2.41
CA THR A 67 7.05 12.60 3.20
C THR A 67 8.16 12.02 2.33
N PHE A 68 7.86 11.32 1.24
CA PHE A 68 8.85 10.94 0.22
C PHE A 68 9.50 12.18 -0.39
N ILE A 69 8.69 13.16 -0.85
CA ILE A 69 9.21 14.40 -1.45
C ILE A 69 10.15 15.13 -0.48
N LEU A 70 9.72 15.32 0.77
CA LEU A 70 10.53 15.97 1.79
C LEU A 70 11.83 15.19 2.04
N SER A 71 11.76 13.87 2.14
CA SER A 71 12.95 13.02 2.35
C SER A 71 13.93 13.13 1.19
N PHE A 72 13.47 13.21 -0.07
CA PHE A 72 14.33 13.46 -1.22
C PHE A 72 15.01 14.83 -1.14
N ILE A 73 14.26 15.89 -0.84
CA ILE A 73 14.80 17.27 -0.76
C ILE A 73 15.93 17.36 0.27
N PHE A 74 15.72 16.80 1.47
CA PHE A 74 16.68 16.94 2.56
C PHE A 74 17.80 15.90 2.58
N ASN A 75 17.67 14.78 1.85
CA ASN A 75 18.72 13.79 1.73
C ASN A 75 19.46 13.80 0.38
N TRP A 76 19.18 14.78 -0.50
CA TRP A 76 19.72 14.83 -1.87
C TRP A 76 21.24 14.70 -1.96
N HIS A 77 21.97 15.20 -0.98
CA HIS A 77 23.44 15.17 -0.95
C HIS A 77 24.02 13.85 -0.41
N LEU A 78 23.17 12.93 0.07
CA LEU A 78 23.56 11.69 0.71
C LEU A 78 23.38 10.52 -0.26
N VAL A 79 24.36 10.28 -1.13
CA VAL A 79 24.27 9.35 -2.27
C VAL A 79 23.82 7.94 -1.83
N ASP A 80 24.36 7.43 -0.73
CA ASP A 80 24.01 6.10 -0.22
C ASP A 80 22.52 6.01 0.19
N ARG A 81 21.98 7.08 0.79
CA ARG A 81 20.55 7.15 1.13
C ARG A 81 19.67 7.27 -0.09
N MET A 82 20.11 8.05 -1.07
CA MET A 82 19.35 8.29 -2.30
C MET A 82 19.11 7.00 -3.08
N PHE A 83 20.09 6.12 -3.17
CA PHE A 83 19.90 4.82 -3.81
C PHE A 83 18.73 4.04 -3.20
N TRP A 84 18.69 3.92 -1.88
CA TRP A 84 17.63 3.21 -1.18
C TRP A 84 16.29 3.93 -1.25
N LEU A 85 16.28 5.26 -1.19
CA LEU A 85 15.08 6.07 -1.35
C LEU A 85 14.46 5.92 -2.74
N PHE A 86 15.28 5.90 -3.81
CA PHE A 86 14.80 5.64 -5.17
C PHE A 86 14.21 4.24 -5.31
N ALA A 87 14.87 3.22 -4.77
CA ALA A 87 14.37 1.85 -4.79
C ALA A 87 13.02 1.74 -4.05
N ALA A 88 12.90 2.35 -2.87
CA ALA A 88 11.67 2.39 -2.11
C ALA A 88 10.56 3.14 -2.86
N LEU A 89 10.86 4.30 -3.44
CA LEU A 89 9.91 5.10 -4.22
C LEU A 89 9.40 4.35 -5.45
N ALA A 90 10.28 3.68 -6.18
CA ALA A 90 9.90 2.90 -7.36
C ALA A 90 8.87 1.83 -7.01
N LEU A 91 9.10 1.07 -5.94
CA LEU A 91 8.15 0.07 -5.46
C LEU A 91 6.86 0.71 -4.92
N TYR A 92 6.96 1.81 -4.16
CA TYR A 92 5.79 2.54 -3.68
C TYR A 92 4.91 3.00 -4.83
N VAL A 93 5.48 3.63 -5.85
CA VAL A 93 4.75 4.08 -7.05
C VAL A 93 4.13 2.89 -7.79
N ALA A 94 4.85 1.79 -7.96
CA ALA A 94 4.32 0.58 -8.59
C ALA A 94 3.10 0.02 -7.81
N VAL A 95 3.18 -0.03 -6.47
CA VAL A 95 2.08 -0.46 -5.59
C VAL A 95 0.87 0.48 -5.73
N GLN A 96 1.09 1.81 -5.74
CA GLN A 96 0.00 2.79 -5.90
C GLN A 96 -0.66 2.70 -7.27
N LEU A 97 0.14 2.59 -8.34
CA LEU A 97 -0.38 2.43 -9.70
C LEU A 97 -1.19 1.13 -9.85
N ALA A 98 -0.69 0.01 -9.34
CA ALA A 98 -1.43 -1.24 -9.34
C ALA A 98 -2.74 -1.13 -8.54
N THR A 99 -2.72 -0.43 -7.41
CA THR A 99 -3.91 -0.21 -6.57
C THR A 99 -4.99 0.56 -7.33
N ILE A 100 -4.62 1.67 -7.98
CA ILE A 100 -5.56 2.55 -8.70
C ILE A 100 -6.02 1.91 -10.02
N ALA A 101 -5.12 1.25 -10.74
CA ALA A 101 -5.41 0.71 -12.06
C ALA A 101 -6.11 -0.66 -12.04
N TYR A 102 -5.90 -1.45 -11.00
CA TYR A 102 -6.42 -2.82 -10.93
C TYR A 102 -7.18 -3.12 -9.63
N PHE A 103 -6.57 -2.95 -8.46
CA PHE A 103 -7.15 -3.50 -7.22
C PHE A 103 -8.47 -2.84 -6.84
N VAL A 104 -8.55 -1.52 -6.87
CA VAL A 104 -9.79 -0.80 -6.54
C VAL A 104 -10.86 -1.04 -7.61
N PRO A 105 -10.62 -0.82 -8.92
CA PRO A 105 -11.63 -1.06 -9.94
C PRO A 105 -12.11 -2.52 -10.03
N GLU A 106 -11.22 -3.49 -9.83
CA GLU A 106 -11.60 -4.90 -9.88
C GLU A 106 -12.48 -5.28 -8.70
N GLN A 107 -12.17 -4.81 -7.49
CA GLN A 107 -12.98 -5.06 -6.29
C GLN A 107 -14.38 -4.43 -6.42
N GLU A 108 -14.45 -3.15 -6.83
CA GLU A 108 -15.72 -2.46 -7.08
C GLU A 108 -16.52 -3.13 -8.20
N GLY A 109 -15.84 -3.53 -9.28
CA GLY A 109 -16.45 -4.23 -10.40
C GLY A 109 -17.00 -5.61 -10.01
N LEU A 110 -16.32 -6.36 -9.15
CA LEU A 110 -16.82 -7.64 -8.62
C LEU A 110 -18.09 -7.45 -7.81
N ILE A 111 -18.11 -6.46 -6.91
CA ILE A 111 -19.28 -6.16 -6.08
C ILE A 111 -20.46 -5.70 -6.97
N ALA A 112 -20.23 -4.82 -7.92
CA ALA A 112 -21.26 -4.31 -8.83
C ALA A 112 -21.81 -5.40 -9.78
N SER A 113 -20.98 -6.34 -10.21
CA SER A 113 -21.37 -7.41 -11.13
C SER A 113 -21.95 -8.65 -10.43
N ALA A 114 -21.98 -8.67 -9.12
CA ALA A 114 -22.47 -9.81 -8.33
C ALA A 114 -23.88 -10.32 -8.75
N PRO A 115 -24.87 -9.47 -9.11
CA PRO A 115 -26.17 -9.95 -9.56
C PRO A 115 -26.17 -10.62 -10.94
N TRP A 116 -25.14 -10.39 -11.75
CA TRP A 116 -25.12 -10.78 -13.18
C TRP A 116 -24.14 -11.90 -13.49
N LEU A 117 -23.17 -12.16 -12.63
CA LEU A 117 -22.16 -13.19 -12.84
C LEU A 117 -22.47 -14.45 -12.05
N SER A 118 -22.07 -15.61 -12.61
CA SER A 118 -22.15 -16.85 -11.88
C SER A 118 -21.20 -16.85 -10.67
N ARG A 119 -21.57 -17.62 -9.64
CA ARG A 119 -20.77 -17.79 -8.43
C ARG A 119 -19.33 -18.25 -8.74
N ASP A 120 -19.16 -19.17 -9.67
CA ASP A 120 -17.84 -19.70 -10.05
C ASP A 120 -16.94 -18.61 -10.65
N VAL A 121 -17.50 -17.73 -11.50
CA VAL A 121 -16.76 -16.61 -12.10
C VAL A 121 -16.36 -15.60 -11.03
N LEU A 122 -17.29 -15.25 -10.13
CA LEU A 122 -17.00 -14.35 -9.01
C LEU A 122 -15.91 -14.91 -8.12
N GLN A 123 -15.99 -16.19 -7.78
CA GLN A 123 -15.00 -16.88 -6.94
C GLN A 123 -13.62 -16.89 -7.60
N ALA A 124 -13.54 -17.26 -8.89
CA ALA A 124 -12.26 -17.30 -9.62
C ALA A 124 -11.60 -15.91 -9.67
N ARG A 125 -12.39 -14.84 -9.93
CA ARG A 125 -11.88 -13.47 -9.97
C ARG A 125 -11.44 -12.99 -8.58
N ALA A 126 -12.21 -13.28 -7.53
CA ALA A 126 -11.84 -12.96 -6.16
C ALA A 126 -10.54 -13.65 -5.73
N GLN A 127 -10.36 -14.93 -6.05
CA GLN A 127 -9.13 -15.66 -5.76
C GLN A 127 -7.92 -15.09 -6.52
N ARG A 128 -8.10 -14.72 -7.79
CA ARG A 128 -7.05 -14.04 -8.55
C ARG A 128 -6.67 -12.71 -7.91
N TRP A 129 -7.64 -11.92 -7.47
CA TRP A 129 -7.40 -10.66 -6.78
C TRP A 129 -6.57 -10.89 -5.51
N ILE A 130 -6.91 -11.88 -4.68
CA ILE A 130 -6.17 -12.25 -3.46
C ILE A 130 -4.73 -12.63 -3.79
N LEU A 131 -4.52 -13.47 -4.81
CA LEU A 131 -3.18 -13.89 -5.22
C LEU A 131 -2.31 -12.67 -5.61
N LEU A 132 -2.85 -11.79 -6.44
CA LEU A 132 -2.14 -10.58 -6.87
C LEU A 132 -1.91 -9.61 -5.69
N ASN A 133 -2.86 -9.54 -4.76
CA ASN A 133 -2.71 -8.74 -3.55
C ASN A 133 -1.53 -9.20 -2.67
N HIS A 134 -1.24 -10.50 -2.61
CA HIS A 134 -0.06 -10.99 -1.91
C HIS A 134 1.24 -10.47 -2.54
N PHE A 135 1.36 -10.45 -3.87
CA PHE A 135 2.52 -9.86 -4.56
C PHE A 135 2.64 -8.36 -4.29
N ARG A 136 1.50 -7.63 -4.28
CA ARG A 136 1.46 -6.21 -3.91
C ARG A 136 1.98 -5.99 -2.49
N ASN A 137 1.57 -6.83 -1.55
CA ASN A 137 2.00 -6.76 -0.15
C ASN A 137 3.50 -7.04 0.01
N VAL A 138 4.03 -8.02 -0.72
CA VAL A 138 5.48 -8.29 -0.74
C VAL A 138 6.25 -7.09 -1.28
N ALA A 139 5.78 -6.47 -2.37
CA ALA A 139 6.39 -5.25 -2.90
C ALA A 139 6.37 -4.10 -1.87
N GLY A 140 5.26 -3.94 -1.13
CA GLY A 140 5.15 -2.97 -0.04
C GLY A 140 6.15 -3.24 1.09
N LEU A 141 6.31 -4.49 1.50
CA LEU A 141 7.30 -4.89 2.51
C LEU A 141 8.74 -4.65 2.04
N LEU A 142 9.05 -4.93 0.78
CA LEU A 142 10.37 -4.66 0.20
C LEU A 142 10.66 -3.15 0.17
N ALA A 143 9.68 -2.33 -0.22
CA ALA A 143 9.82 -0.88 -0.17
C ALA A 143 10.10 -0.39 1.26
N TYR A 144 9.41 -0.93 2.26
CA TYR A 144 9.69 -0.64 3.66
C TYR A 144 11.10 -1.06 4.07
N GLY A 145 11.55 -2.25 3.64
CA GLY A 145 12.93 -2.70 3.86
C GLY A 145 13.96 -1.73 3.29
N PHE A 146 13.73 -1.20 2.07
CA PHE A 146 14.61 -0.19 1.49
C PHE A 146 14.57 1.13 2.26
N LEU A 147 13.43 1.56 2.80
CA LEU A 147 13.37 2.72 3.70
C LEU A 147 14.19 2.51 4.98
N MET A 148 14.15 1.31 5.55
CA MET A 148 14.98 0.97 6.69
C MET A 148 16.48 0.96 6.33
N CYS A 149 16.86 0.47 5.14
CA CYS A 149 18.23 0.58 4.65
C CYS A 149 18.67 2.04 4.48
N ALA A 150 17.80 2.91 3.93
CA ALA A 150 18.06 4.35 3.83
C ALA A 150 18.27 5.00 5.21
N LEU A 151 17.46 4.62 6.21
CA LEU A 151 17.57 5.13 7.58
C LEU A 151 18.86 4.69 8.26
N LEU A 152 19.31 3.45 8.01
CA LEU A 152 20.53 2.88 8.58
C LEU A 152 21.80 3.27 7.81
N ALA A 153 21.68 3.73 6.56
CA ALA A 153 22.82 4.19 5.79
C ALA A 153 23.46 5.40 6.47
N ARG A 154 24.75 5.28 6.78
CA ARG A 154 25.51 6.36 7.44
C ARG A 154 25.58 7.57 6.51
N SER A 155 25.34 8.75 7.05
CA SER A 155 25.61 10.00 6.36
C SER A 155 27.14 10.20 6.31
N GLN A 156 27.80 9.56 5.36
CA GLN A 156 29.13 10.01 4.99
C GLN A 156 28.93 11.30 4.20
N ALA A 157 29.08 12.43 4.87
CA ALA A 157 29.19 13.70 4.20
C ALA A 157 30.51 13.66 3.41
N LEU A 158 30.42 13.89 2.11
CA LEU A 158 31.55 14.21 1.26
C LEU A 158 32.18 15.53 1.72
#